data_45dd50e47f6ecd5edc3cbdbd2c97ecfa
#
_entry.id   45dd50e47f6ecd5edc3cbdbd2c97ecfa
#
_cell.length_a   1.000
_cell.length_b   1.000
_cell.length_c   1.000
_cell.angle_alpha   90.00
_cell.angle_beta   90.00
_cell.angle_gamma   90.00
#
_symmetry.space_group_name_H-M   'P 1'
#
loop_
_entity.id
_entity.type
_entity.pdbx_description
1 polymer ?
#
loop_
_entity_poly.entity_id
_entity_poly.type
_entity_poly.pdbx_seq_one_letter_code
_entity_poly.pdbx_strand_id
1 'polypeptide(L)'
;MFGSKLRVKRFEDRILAYESVPVETGKILFYGHSLFTRCSFITKAGKDNPRLVDEIRMKDGSQACINHGFGTSSADDLLYYYSRLVRPYKPRVLVLATGGNDVGYGYGANEIMEIEARVIDWAQADFPGIKIYCLGPAPSIKYKGPDTVATRVRAEYDQILEDYCARKENVEYVSLVKQPFFYESPEAIGDRDRVRDDLFVPDGHMNPLGYTLFFELLRELLDEYL
;
A
#
# COMPACT_ATOMS: atom_id res chain seq x y z
N MET A 1 16.24 17.18 20.40
CA MET A 1 14.79 17.20 20.71
C MET A 1 14.09 16.51 19.54
N PHE A 2 13.66 15.29 19.69
CA PHE A 2 12.92 14.57 18.64
C PHE A 2 11.48 15.08 18.67
N GLY A 3 11.16 16.01 17.77
CA GLY A 3 9.78 16.44 17.58
C GLY A 3 8.94 15.32 16.98
N SER A 4 7.63 15.27 17.28
CA SER A 4 6.71 14.37 16.61
C SER A 4 6.77 14.59 15.10
N LYS A 5 6.91 13.52 14.32
CA LYS A 5 6.88 13.54 12.86
C LYS A 5 5.44 13.60 12.33
N LEU A 6 4.48 13.20 13.16
CA LEU A 6 3.04 13.25 12.85
C LEU A 6 2.58 14.69 12.65
N ARG A 7 2.00 14.95 11.50
CA ARG A 7 1.41 16.25 11.12
C ARG A 7 -0.11 16.14 11.19
N VAL A 8 -0.64 16.13 12.40
CA VAL A 8 -2.09 16.04 12.65
C VAL A 8 -2.86 17.02 11.74
N LYS A 9 -3.96 16.55 11.18
CA LYS A 9 -4.85 17.26 10.25
C LYS A 9 -4.26 17.56 8.85
N ARG A 10 -3.06 17.15 8.53
CA ARG A 10 -2.46 17.34 7.20
C ARG A 10 -3.35 16.80 6.06
N PHE A 11 -4.11 15.76 6.33
CA PHE A 11 -4.95 15.07 5.36
C PHE A 11 -6.45 15.28 5.60
N GLU A 12 -6.86 16.17 6.51
CA GLU A 12 -8.24 16.27 6.97
C GLU A 12 -9.24 16.44 5.82
N ASP A 13 -8.96 17.32 4.85
CA ASP A 13 -9.85 17.52 3.69
C ASP A 13 -10.07 16.24 2.89
N ARG A 14 -9.02 15.42 2.75
CA ARG A 14 -9.10 14.13 2.06
C ARG A 14 -9.88 13.09 2.86
N ILE A 15 -9.66 13.06 4.16
CA ILE A 15 -10.37 12.15 5.07
C ILE A 15 -11.86 12.48 5.07
N LEU A 16 -12.21 13.76 5.16
CA LEU A 16 -13.59 14.23 5.06
C LEU A 16 -14.24 13.88 3.71
N ALA A 17 -13.46 13.90 2.61
CA ALA A 17 -13.95 13.46 1.30
C ALA A 17 -14.30 11.96 1.30
N TYR A 18 -13.52 11.10 1.96
CA TYR A 18 -13.86 9.69 2.14
C TYR A 18 -15.11 9.51 3.01
N GLU A 19 -15.22 10.25 4.10
CA GLU A 19 -16.35 10.19 5.03
C GLU A 19 -17.66 10.75 4.43
N SER A 20 -17.58 11.55 3.37
CA SER A 20 -18.75 12.05 2.65
C SER A 20 -19.45 10.99 1.79
N VAL A 21 -18.80 9.85 1.56
CA VAL A 21 -19.37 8.71 0.83
C VAL A 21 -20.05 7.75 1.81
N PRO A 22 -21.23 7.18 1.50
CA PRO A 22 -21.86 6.20 2.37
C PRO A 22 -20.93 5.04 2.71
N VAL A 23 -20.94 4.63 3.98
CA VAL A 23 -20.12 3.51 4.45
C VAL A 23 -20.68 2.20 3.91
N GLU A 24 -19.85 1.48 3.16
CA GLU A 24 -20.10 0.10 2.74
C GLU A 24 -19.24 -0.85 3.58
N THR A 25 -19.86 -1.84 4.21
CA THR A 25 -19.16 -2.80 5.08
C THR A 25 -18.88 -4.11 4.37
N GLY A 26 -17.91 -4.88 4.89
CA GLY A 26 -17.62 -6.25 4.40
C GLY A 26 -16.94 -6.31 3.05
N LYS A 27 -16.42 -5.20 2.53
CA LYS A 27 -15.65 -5.14 1.29
C LYS A 27 -14.17 -5.45 1.54
N ILE A 28 -13.41 -5.65 0.47
CA ILE A 28 -11.95 -5.57 0.51
C ILE A 28 -11.57 -4.10 0.66
N LEU A 29 -10.75 -3.77 1.66
CA LEU A 29 -10.31 -2.39 1.89
C LEU A 29 -8.82 -2.25 1.56
N PHE A 30 -8.51 -1.37 0.61
CA PHE A 30 -7.16 -0.94 0.32
C PHE A 30 -6.83 0.30 1.16
N TYR A 31 -5.83 0.19 2.02
CA TYR A 31 -5.43 1.23 2.96
C TYR A 31 -3.93 1.49 2.87
N GLY A 32 -3.54 2.73 2.53
CA GLY A 32 -2.13 3.03 2.34
C GLY A 32 -1.85 4.37 1.66
N HIS A 33 -0.65 4.48 1.14
CA HIS A 33 -0.10 5.71 0.57
C HIS A 33 -0.41 5.91 -0.93
N SER A 34 0.49 6.59 -1.67
CA SER A 34 0.32 6.95 -3.09
C SER A 34 0.18 5.75 -4.03
N LEU A 35 0.60 4.55 -3.62
CA LEU A 35 0.37 3.32 -4.38
C LEU A 35 -1.12 3.15 -4.71
N PHE A 36 -2.00 3.44 -3.74
CA PHE A 36 -3.46 3.36 -3.93
C PHE A 36 -4.09 4.68 -4.35
N THR A 37 -3.54 5.83 -3.95
CA THR A 37 -4.10 7.14 -4.32
C THR A 37 -4.03 7.40 -5.82
N ARG A 38 -2.94 6.95 -6.49
CA ARG A 38 -2.72 7.19 -7.92
C ARG A 38 -3.69 6.41 -8.82
N CYS A 39 -4.41 5.45 -8.30
CA CYS A 39 -5.47 4.70 -8.97
C CYS A 39 -6.85 4.93 -8.31
N SER A 40 -7.09 6.16 -7.84
CA SER A 40 -8.32 6.61 -7.19
C SER A 40 -8.90 7.85 -7.88
N PHE A 41 -10.20 8.09 -7.73
CA PHE A 41 -10.86 9.31 -8.23
C PHE A 41 -10.48 10.61 -7.55
N ILE A 42 -10.07 10.53 -6.29
CA ILE A 42 -10.02 11.66 -5.36
C ILE A 42 -8.90 12.63 -5.72
N THR A 43 -7.94 12.22 -6.54
CA THR A 43 -6.82 13.07 -6.90
C THR A 43 -6.67 13.24 -8.40
N LYS A 44 -6.20 14.45 -8.83
CA LYS A 44 -5.82 14.68 -10.22
C LYS A 44 -4.55 13.92 -10.62
N ALA A 45 -3.75 13.49 -9.63
CA ALA A 45 -2.54 12.72 -9.88
C ALA A 45 -2.92 11.28 -10.28
N GLY A 46 -2.43 10.83 -11.41
CA GLY A 46 -2.76 9.51 -11.96
C GLY A 46 -4.16 9.40 -12.55
N LYS A 47 -4.77 10.53 -12.99
CA LYS A 47 -6.11 10.56 -13.60
C LYS A 47 -6.27 9.62 -14.79
N ASP A 48 -5.17 9.31 -15.49
CA ASP A 48 -5.17 8.44 -16.66
C ASP A 48 -4.90 6.96 -16.28
N ASN A 49 -4.61 6.68 -15.01
CA ASN A 49 -4.45 5.31 -14.54
C ASN A 49 -5.80 4.60 -14.44
N PRO A 50 -5.85 3.29 -14.69
CA PRO A 50 -7.04 2.49 -14.40
C PRO A 50 -7.38 2.60 -12.92
N ARG A 51 -8.68 2.56 -12.61
CA ARG A 51 -9.15 2.76 -11.24
C ARG A 51 -9.27 1.43 -10.53
N LEU A 52 -8.64 1.32 -9.37
CA LEU A 52 -8.62 0.10 -8.57
C LEU A 52 -10.03 -0.47 -8.32
N VAL A 53 -11.00 0.38 -8.01
CA VAL A 53 -12.38 -0.04 -7.73
C VAL A 53 -13.14 -0.53 -8.97
N ASP A 54 -12.67 -0.20 -10.17
CA ASP A 54 -13.23 -0.69 -11.43
C ASP A 54 -12.57 -2.00 -11.89
N GLU A 55 -11.31 -2.21 -11.49
CA GLU A 55 -10.52 -3.37 -11.88
C GLU A 55 -10.67 -4.56 -10.92
N ILE A 56 -10.91 -4.29 -9.63
CA ILE A 56 -11.11 -5.32 -8.61
C ILE A 56 -12.61 -5.45 -8.34
N ARG A 57 -13.24 -6.40 -9.04
CA ARG A 57 -14.68 -6.64 -9.00
C ARG A 57 -15.01 -8.06 -8.57
N MET A 58 -16.18 -8.26 -8.00
CA MET A 58 -16.74 -9.59 -7.77
C MET A 58 -16.94 -10.32 -9.11
N LYS A 59 -17.01 -11.64 -9.09
CA LYS A 59 -17.29 -12.47 -10.28
C LYS A 59 -18.62 -12.13 -10.97
N ASP A 60 -19.58 -11.56 -10.26
CA ASP A 60 -20.85 -11.06 -10.79
C ASP A 60 -20.76 -9.60 -11.33
N GLY A 61 -19.58 -8.98 -11.31
CA GLY A 61 -19.33 -7.62 -11.76
C GLY A 61 -19.65 -6.54 -10.72
N SER A 62 -20.16 -6.88 -9.55
CA SER A 62 -20.44 -5.92 -8.49
C SER A 62 -19.14 -5.39 -7.85
N GLN A 63 -19.23 -4.28 -7.12
CA GLN A 63 -18.07 -3.65 -6.47
C GLN A 63 -17.53 -4.54 -5.33
N ALA A 64 -16.28 -5.00 -5.47
CA ALA A 64 -15.63 -5.85 -4.47
C ALA A 64 -14.88 -5.06 -3.38
N CYS A 65 -14.42 -3.84 -3.70
CA CYS A 65 -13.45 -3.16 -2.86
C CYS A 65 -13.72 -1.67 -2.65
N ILE A 66 -13.04 -1.12 -1.65
CA ILE A 66 -12.98 0.31 -1.30
C ILE A 66 -11.50 0.72 -1.32
N ASN A 67 -11.20 1.90 -1.83
CA ASN A 67 -9.85 2.46 -1.86
C ASN A 67 -9.75 3.68 -0.95
N HIS A 68 -9.07 3.53 0.17
CA HIS A 68 -8.73 4.60 1.12
C HIS A 68 -7.23 4.92 1.09
N GLY A 69 -6.65 5.01 -0.10
CA GLY A 69 -5.29 5.49 -0.29
C GLY A 69 -5.19 7.01 -0.15
N PHE A 70 -4.27 7.51 0.65
CA PHE A 70 -3.97 8.94 0.71
C PHE A 70 -2.47 9.21 0.56
N GLY A 71 -2.12 9.79 -0.58
CA GLY A 71 -0.74 9.99 -1.04
C GLY A 71 0.09 10.82 -0.07
N THR A 72 1.38 10.50 -0.01
CA THR A 72 2.36 11.06 0.92
C THR A 72 2.15 10.73 2.40
N SER A 73 1.19 9.84 2.73
CA SER A 73 1.02 9.36 4.11
C SER A 73 2.20 8.50 4.53
N SER A 74 2.52 8.60 5.81
CA SER A 74 3.45 7.73 6.54
C SER A 74 2.68 6.71 7.37
N ALA A 75 3.35 5.74 7.98
CA ALA A 75 2.73 4.72 8.82
C ALA A 75 1.95 5.32 9.99
N ASP A 76 2.46 6.37 10.63
CA ASP A 76 1.76 7.05 11.72
C ASP A 76 0.53 7.86 11.26
N ASP A 77 0.50 8.39 10.03
CA ASP A 77 -0.72 8.94 9.43
C ASP A 77 -1.77 7.83 9.27
N LEU A 78 -1.37 6.65 8.78
CA LEU A 78 -2.28 5.49 8.67
C LEU A 78 -2.80 5.05 10.04
N LEU A 79 -1.93 4.96 11.04
CA LEU A 79 -2.34 4.64 12.41
C LEU A 79 -3.32 5.68 12.97
N TYR A 80 -3.03 6.97 12.77
CA TYR A 80 -3.87 8.08 13.27
C TYR A 80 -5.29 8.06 12.67
N TYR A 81 -5.41 7.81 11.35
CA TYR A 81 -6.71 7.80 10.68
C TYR A 81 -7.39 6.43 10.64
N TYR A 82 -6.79 5.39 11.21
CA TYR A 82 -7.35 4.04 11.22
C TYR A 82 -8.79 3.98 11.74
N SER A 83 -9.08 4.66 12.85
CA SER A 83 -10.42 4.67 13.48
C SER A 83 -11.51 5.27 12.60
N ARG A 84 -11.14 6.09 11.63
CA ARG A 84 -12.05 6.79 10.70
C ARG A 84 -12.13 6.08 9.35
N LEU A 85 -11.03 5.52 8.86
CA LEU A 85 -10.93 4.99 7.50
C LEU A 85 -10.96 3.46 7.41
N VAL A 86 -10.79 2.74 8.52
CA VAL A 86 -10.82 1.27 8.54
C VAL A 86 -11.98 0.75 9.40
N ARG A 87 -12.04 1.18 10.66
CA ARG A 87 -12.98 0.64 11.65
C ARG A 87 -14.47 0.72 11.24
N PRO A 88 -14.99 1.82 10.67
CA PRO A 88 -16.41 1.90 10.28
C PRO A 88 -16.78 0.94 9.14
N TYR A 89 -15.83 0.61 8.27
CA TYR A 89 -16.05 -0.16 7.05
C TYR A 89 -16.05 -1.68 7.27
N LYS A 90 -15.61 -2.15 8.45
CA LYS A 90 -15.61 -3.57 8.84
C LYS A 90 -15.16 -4.47 7.68
N PRO A 91 -13.94 -4.28 7.16
CA PRO A 91 -13.49 -5.00 5.98
C PRO A 91 -13.39 -6.51 6.26
N ARG A 92 -13.68 -7.33 5.24
CA ARG A 92 -13.40 -8.77 5.31
C ARG A 92 -11.95 -9.10 4.95
N VAL A 93 -11.32 -8.23 4.14
CA VAL A 93 -9.90 -8.28 3.77
C VAL A 93 -9.34 -6.87 3.85
N LEU A 94 -8.16 -6.72 4.45
CA LEU A 94 -7.40 -5.48 4.47
C LEU A 94 -6.14 -5.66 3.61
N VAL A 95 -5.96 -4.82 2.60
CA VAL A 95 -4.72 -4.72 1.81
C VAL A 95 -3.99 -3.46 2.26
N LEU A 96 -2.87 -3.63 2.96
CA LEU A 96 -2.12 -2.56 3.60
C LEU A 96 -0.83 -2.27 2.82
N ALA A 97 -0.53 -0.98 2.60
CA ALA A 97 0.72 -0.53 2.00
C ALA A 97 1.28 0.66 2.79
N THR A 98 2.39 0.43 3.48
CA THR A 98 3.10 1.43 4.29
C THR A 98 4.56 1.59 3.83
N GLY A 99 5.37 2.34 4.57
CA GLY A 99 6.82 2.44 4.36
C GLY A 99 7.28 3.24 3.13
N GLY A 100 6.37 3.59 2.22
CA GLY A 100 6.74 4.25 0.96
C GLY A 100 7.29 5.66 1.13
N ASN A 101 6.75 6.44 2.04
CA ASN A 101 7.14 7.84 2.28
C ASN A 101 7.95 8.04 3.56
N ASP A 102 7.88 7.11 4.47
CA ASP A 102 8.38 7.16 5.83
C ASP A 102 9.87 7.47 5.89
N VAL A 103 10.65 6.82 5.03
CA VAL A 103 12.09 7.04 4.92
C VAL A 103 12.39 8.50 4.54
N GLY A 104 11.59 9.09 3.65
CA GLY A 104 11.69 10.50 3.29
C GLY A 104 11.40 11.46 4.44
N TYR A 105 10.67 11.01 5.46
CA TYR A 105 10.41 11.73 6.72
C TYR A 105 11.40 11.40 7.82
N GLY A 106 12.40 10.54 7.54
CA GLY A 106 13.47 10.18 8.44
C GLY A 106 13.11 9.08 9.44
N TYR A 107 12.12 8.23 9.13
CA TYR A 107 11.87 7.00 9.89
C TYR A 107 12.87 5.92 9.53
N GLY A 108 13.32 5.16 10.53
CA GLY A 108 14.06 3.93 10.33
C GLY A 108 13.14 2.73 10.12
N ALA A 109 13.69 1.61 9.64
CA ALA A 109 12.93 0.41 9.32
C ALA A 109 12.11 -0.13 10.51
N ASN A 110 12.74 -0.21 11.69
CA ASN A 110 12.07 -0.67 12.91
C ASN A 110 10.96 0.28 13.37
N GLU A 111 11.12 1.60 13.22
CA GLU A 111 10.08 2.58 13.55
C GLU A 111 8.85 2.40 12.65
N ILE A 112 9.07 2.20 11.34
CA ILE A 112 7.99 1.96 10.37
C ILE A 112 7.23 0.69 10.77
N MET A 113 7.97 -0.41 11.01
CA MET A 113 7.37 -1.69 11.35
C MET A 113 6.61 -1.66 12.67
N GLU A 114 7.14 -0.99 13.70
CA GLU A 114 6.47 -0.87 14.99
C GLU A 114 5.11 -0.16 14.85
N ILE A 115 5.02 0.86 14.00
CA ILE A 115 3.77 1.59 13.78
C ILE A 115 2.79 0.74 12.94
N GLU A 116 3.28 0.09 11.88
CA GLU A 116 2.45 -0.79 11.04
C GLU A 116 1.93 -1.99 11.83
N ALA A 117 2.76 -2.59 12.69
CA ALA A 117 2.34 -3.67 13.57
C ALA A 117 1.11 -3.29 14.40
N ARG A 118 1.03 -2.04 14.88
CA ARG A 118 -0.15 -1.55 15.62
C ARG A 118 -1.40 -1.45 14.74
N VAL A 119 -1.25 -1.06 13.47
CA VAL A 119 -2.38 -1.05 12.53
C VAL A 119 -2.90 -2.47 12.31
N ILE A 120 -1.99 -3.43 12.14
CA ILE A 120 -2.31 -4.86 11.99
C ILE A 120 -2.99 -5.41 13.25
N ASP A 121 -2.40 -5.16 14.42
CA ASP A 121 -2.94 -5.63 15.71
C ASP A 121 -4.33 -5.05 16.00
N TRP A 122 -4.55 -3.76 15.67
CA TRP A 122 -5.88 -3.14 15.79
C TRP A 122 -6.88 -3.78 14.84
N ALA A 123 -6.48 -4.06 13.59
CA ALA A 123 -7.38 -4.69 12.63
C ALA A 123 -7.76 -6.11 13.06
N GLN A 124 -6.82 -6.91 13.58
CA GLN A 124 -7.10 -8.24 14.13
C GLN A 124 -7.99 -8.19 15.38
N ALA A 125 -7.81 -7.18 16.25
CA ALA A 125 -8.62 -7.00 17.44
C ALA A 125 -10.05 -6.53 17.12
N ASP A 126 -10.19 -5.59 16.18
CA ASP A 126 -11.50 -5.06 15.75
C ASP A 126 -12.30 -6.06 14.90
N PHE A 127 -11.61 -6.90 14.14
CA PHE A 127 -12.23 -7.84 13.17
C PHE A 127 -11.60 -9.24 13.31
N PRO A 128 -11.97 -10.01 14.32
CA PRO A 128 -11.43 -11.37 14.51
C PRO A 128 -11.56 -12.24 13.25
N GLY A 129 -10.44 -12.82 12.81
CA GLY A 129 -10.38 -13.63 11.59
C GLY A 129 -10.19 -12.85 10.29
N ILE A 130 -10.03 -11.53 10.32
CA ILE A 130 -9.72 -10.74 9.12
C ILE A 130 -8.46 -11.25 8.41
N LYS A 131 -8.52 -11.36 7.09
CA LYS A 131 -7.33 -11.56 6.27
C LYS A 131 -6.64 -10.22 5.99
N ILE A 132 -5.35 -10.15 6.23
CA ILE A 132 -4.53 -8.94 5.98
C ILE A 132 -3.41 -9.29 5.02
N TYR A 133 -3.33 -8.55 3.91
CA TYR A 133 -2.21 -8.58 2.99
C TYR A 133 -1.35 -7.34 3.20
N CYS A 134 -0.09 -7.52 3.58
CA CYS A 134 0.88 -6.45 3.76
C CYS A 134 1.77 -6.38 2.51
N LEU A 135 1.63 -5.33 1.72
CA LEU A 135 2.44 -5.15 0.52
C LEU A 135 3.80 -4.58 0.89
N GLY A 136 4.87 -5.28 0.52
CA GLY A 136 6.23 -4.78 0.63
C GLY A 136 6.48 -3.53 -0.23
N PRO A 137 7.61 -2.84 -0.05
CA PRO A 137 7.95 -1.64 -0.82
C PRO A 137 8.06 -1.93 -2.32
N ALA A 138 7.24 -1.26 -3.14
CA ALA A 138 7.26 -1.45 -4.59
C ALA A 138 8.60 -1.00 -5.22
N PRO A 139 9.14 -1.75 -6.20
CA PRO A 139 10.23 -1.26 -7.04
C PRO A 139 9.89 0.08 -7.68
N SER A 140 10.92 0.89 -7.97
CA SER A 140 10.74 2.16 -8.66
C SER A 140 12.04 2.62 -9.28
N ILE A 141 11.96 3.25 -10.44
CA ILE A 141 13.09 3.88 -11.13
C ILE A 141 13.78 4.96 -10.26
N LYS A 142 13.05 5.51 -9.29
CA LYS A 142 13.58 6.49 -8.31
C LYS A 142 14.73 5.94 -7.47
N TYR A 143 14.83 4.62 -7.34
CA TYR A 143 15.82 3.98 -6.47
C TYR A 143 16.96 3.33 -7.25
N LYS A 144 17.05 3.52 -8.57
CA LYS A 144 18.20 3.11 -9.39
C LYS A 144 19.48 3.83 -8.94
N GLY A 145 20.63 3.23 -9.18
CA GLY A 145 21.94 3.79 -8.91
C GLY A 145 22.53 3.41 -7.54
N PRO A 146 23.47 4.19 -7.03
CA PRO A 146 24.21 3.86 -5.82
C PRO A 146 23.33 3.69 -4.58
N ASP A 147 23.81 2.91 -3.62
CA ASP A 147 23.14 2.76 -2.33
C ASP A 147 23.00 4.07 -1.59
N THR A 148 21.81 4.31 -1.10
CA THR A 148 21.47 5.45 -0.26
C THR A 148 20.94 4.97 1.10
N VAL A 149 20.82 5.87 2.05
CA VAL A 149 20.11 5.57 3.32
C VAL A 149 18.70 5.06 3.02
N ALA A 150 18.01 5.70 2.06
CA ALA A 150 16.65 5.34 1.70
C ALA A 150 16.54 3.90 1.14
N THR A 151 17.45 3.49 0.26
CA THR A 151 17.42 2.15 -0.31
C THR A 151 17.70 1.07 0.74
N ARG A 152 18.64 1.33 1.66
CA ARG A 152 18.96 0.41 2.76
C ARG A 152 17.81 0.28 3.76
N VAL A 153 17.23 1.39 4.21
CA VAL A 153 16.08 1.36 5.15
C VAL A 153 14.88 0.65 4.53
N ARG A 154 14.63 0.85 3.22
CA ARG A 154 13.55 0.13 2.52
C ARG A 154 13.79 -1.37 2.47
N ALA A 155 15.01 -1.81 2.17
CA ALA A 155 15.35 -3.25 2.14
C ALA A 155 15.27 -3.87 3.53
N GLU A 156 15.74 -3.17 4.57
CA GLU A 156 15.63 -3.62 5.95
C GLU A 156 14.17 -3.72 6.41
N TYR A 157 13.36 -2.69 6.09
CA TYR A 157 11.93 -2.71 6.40
C TYR A 157 11.20 -3.86 5.70
N ASP A 158 11.50 -4.11 4.41
CA ASP A 158 10.91 -5.19 3.63
C ASP A 158 11.15 -6.56 4.29
N GLN A 159 12.38 -6.82 4.74
CA GLN A 159 12.74 -8.04 5.46
C GLN A 159 12.03 -8.16 6.82
N ILE A 160 11.98 -7.07 7.60
CA ILE A 160 11.32 -7.07 8.91
C ILE A 160 9.81 -7.32 8.74
N LEU A 161 9.19 -6.75 7.71
CA LEU A 161 7.78 -6.96 7.39
C LEU A 161 7.50 -8.42 7.02
N GLU A 162 8.33 -9.04 6.16
CA GLU A 162 8.23 -10.45 5.80
C GLU A 162 8.31 -11.33 7.08
N ASP A 163 9.32 -11.09 7.92
CA ASP A 163 9.52 -11.82 9.17
C ASP A 163 8.38 -11.63 10.18
N TYR A 164 7.80 -10.43 10.23
CA TYR A 164 6.67 -10.14 11.10
C TYR A 164 5.40 -10.87 10.65
N CYS A 165 5.06 -10.77 9.37
CA CYS A 165 3.87 -11.42 8.81
C CYS A 165 3.92 -12.95 8.96
N ALA A 166 5.11 -13.57 8.79
CA ALA A 166 5.30 -15.01 8.95
C ALA A 166 4.94 -15.55 10.36
N ARG A 167 4.87 -14.67 11.37
CA ARG A 167 4.54 -15.03 12.76
C ARG A 167 3.11 -14.72 13.15
N LYS A 168 2.31 -14.18 12.23
CA LYS A 168 0.92 -13.75 12.48
C LYS A 168 -0.07 -14.63 11.73
N GLU A 169 -1.11 -15.03 12.40
CA GLU A 169 -2.23 -15.74 11.79
C GLU A 169 -3.05 -14.78 10.90
N ASN A 170 -3.45 -15.25 9.72
CA ASN A 170 -4.23 -14.49 8.73
C ASN A 170 -3.56 -13.20 8.22
N VAL A 171 -2.27 -13.02 8.45
CA VAL A 171 -1.47 -11.91 7.90
C VAL A 171 -0.48 -12.47 6.90
N GLU A 172 -0.47 -11.94 5.70
CA GLU A 172 0.38 -12.41 4.61
C GLU A 172 1.23 -11.26 4.04
N TYR A 173 2.51 -11.50 3.94
CA TYR A 173 3.42 -10.61 3.24
C TYR A 173 3.38 -10.85 1.74
N VAL A 174 3.22 -9.78 0.97
CA VAL A 174 3.25 -9.79 -0.50
C VAL A 174 4.49 -9.03 -0.98
N SER A 175 5.51 -9.76 -1.39
CA SER A 175 6.73 -9.16 -1.91
C SER A 175 6.51 -8.52 -3.28
N LEU A 176 6.53 -7.19 -3.35
CA LEU A 176 6.49 -6.49 -4.62
C LEU A 176 7.86 -6.50 -5.33
N VAL A 177 8.96 -6.54 -4.59
CA VAL A 177 10.32 -6.65 -5.18
C VAL A 177 10.59 -8.01 -5.83
N LYS A 178 9.78 -9.04 -5.55
CA LYS A 178 9.89 -10.35 -6.20
C LYS A 178 8.96 -10.49 -7.43
N GLN A 179 8.17 -9.46 -7.79
CA GLN A 179 7.25 -9.54 -8.91
C GLN A 179 7.96 -9.37 -10.26
N PRO A 180 7.91 -10.39 -11.15
CA PRO A 180 8.67 -10.41 -12.40
C PRO A 180 8.37 -9.23 -13.32
N PHE A 181 7.12 -8.77 -13.36
CA PHE A 181 6.69 -7.71 -14.27
C PHE A 181 7.40 -6.36 -14.06
N PHE A 182 8.01 -6.13 -12.89
CA PHE A 182 8.77 -4.92 -12.62
C PHE A 182 10.16 -4.91 -13.29
N TYR A 183 10.63 -6.03 -13.81
CA TYR A 183 12.02 -6.19 -14.24
C TYR A 183 12.15 -6.50 -15.73
N GLU A 184 13.32 -6.20 -16.28
CA GLU A 184 13.64 -6.41 -17.70
C GLU A 184 13.68 -7.89 -18.10
N SER A 185 14.02 -8.78 -17.15
CA SER A 185 14.06 -10.22 -17.34
C SER A 185 13.89 -10.96 -16.01
N PRO A 186 13.61 -12.28 -16.02
CA PRO A 186 13.52 -13.08 -14.78
C PRO A 186 14.81 -13.07 -13.95
N GLU A 187 15.97 -13.00 -14.57
CA GLU A 187 17.28 -12.98 -13.88
C GLU A 187 17.56 -11.61 -13.22
N ALA A 188 16.77 -10.60 -13.57
CA ALA A 188 16.88 -9.26 -13.01
C ALA A 188 16.01 -9.05 -11.77
N ILE A 189 15.19 -10.04 -11.37
CA ILE A 189 14.28 -9.90 -10.22
C ILE A 189 15.09 -9.54 -8.96
N GLY A 190 14.70 -8.44 -8.32
CA GLY A 190 15.38 -7.90 -7.14
C GLY A 190 16.52 -6.94 -7.46
N ASP A 191 16.99 -6.85 -8.70
CA ASP A 191 17.98 -5.86 -9.12
C ASP A 191 17.31 -4.52 -9.44
N ARG A 192 17.44 -3.57 -8.53
CA ARG A 192 16.81 -2.26 -8.65
C ARG A 192 17.26 -1.45 -9.87
N ASP A 193 18.49 -1.70 -10.39
CA ASP A 193 19.01 -0.99 -11.55
C ASP A 193 18.40 -1.51 -12.86
N ARG A 194 17.84 -2.72 -12.82
CA ARG A 194 17.16 -3.37 -13.93
C ARG A 194 15.63 -3.36 -13.83
N VAL A 195 15.09 -2.44 -13.04
CA VAL A 195 13.66 -2.11 -13.02
C VAL A 195 13.27 -1.48 -14.37
N ARG A 196 12.16 -1.92 -14.95
CA ARG A 196 11.64 -1.43 -16.25
C ARG A 196 11.22 0.03 -16.17
N ASP A 197 11.79 0.87 -17.02
CA ASP A 197 11.46 2.31 -17.07
C ASP A 197 10.06 2.56 -17.66
N ASP A 198 9.60 1.71 -18.59
CA ASP A 198 8.32 1.84 -19.29
C ASP A 198 7.08 1.67 -18.39
N LEU A 199 7.25 1.26 -17.13
CA LEU A 199 6.18 1.12 -16.15
C LEU A 199 5.96 2.36 -15.28
N PHE A 200 6.79 3.38 -15.40
CA PHE A 200 6.81 4.49 -14.45
C PHE A 200 6.69 5.86 -15.15
N VAL A 201 6.15 6.81 -14.43
CA VAL A 201 6.28 8.23 -14.75
C VAL A 201 7.57 8.78 -14.11
N PRO A 202 8.07 9.96 -14.56
CA PRO A 202 9.37 10.48 -14.12
C PRO A 202 9.55 10.65 -12.60
N ASP A 203 8.47 10.79 -11.84
CA ASP A 203 8.53 10.91 -10.37
C ASP A 203 8.63 9.55 -9.65
N GLY A 204 8.71 8.45 -10.41
CA GLY A 204 8.89 7.08 -9.91
C GLY A 204 7.59 6.38 -9.48
N HIS A 205 6.43 6.94 -9.74
CA HIS A 205 5.16 6.24 -9.58
C HIS A 205 4.82 5.44 -10.84
N MET A 206 4.07 4.36 -10.69
CA MET A 206 3.59 3.58 -11.82
C MET A 206 2.71 4.43 -12.75
N ASN A 207 2.84 4.19 -14.04
CA ASN A 207 1.99 4.71 -15.10
C ASN A 207 0.81 3.75 -15.36
N PRO A 208 -0.08 4.02 -16.35
CA PRO A 208 -1.20 3.13 -16.65
C PRO A 208 -0.81 1.67 -16.90
N LEU A 209 0.29 1.41 -17.63
CA LEU A 209 0.77 0.05 -17.89
C LEU A 209 1.22 -0.64 -16.59
N GLY A 210 2.00 0.06 -15.75
CA GLY A 210 2.43 -0.46 -14.45
C GLY A 210 1.25 -0.81 -13.55
N TYR A 211 0.21 0.04 -13.51
CA TYR A 211 -1.01 -0.26 -12.74
C TYR A 211 -1.81 -1.42 -13.31
N THR A 212 -1.88 -1.59 -14.64
CA THR A 212 -2.56 -2.74 -15.23
C THR A 212 -1.94 -4.04 -14.76
N LEU A 213 -0.61 -4.17 -14.82
CA LEU A 213 0.11 -5.36 -14.35
C LEU A 213 -0.01 -5.55 -12.83
N PHE A 214 0.02 -4.46 -12.07
CA PHE A 214 -0.19 -4.53 -10.63
C PHE A 214 -1.61 -5.02 -10.28
N PHE A 215 -2.62 -4.66 -11.05
CA PHE A 215 -3.99 -5.17 -10.82
C PHE A 215 -4.16 -6.63 -11.23
N GLU A 216 -3.40 -7.13 -12.18
CA GLU A 216 -3.34 -8.57 -12.47
C GLU A 216 -2.86 -9.34 -11.25
N LEU A 217 -1.76 -8.90 -10.63
CA LEU A 217 -1.27 -9.46 -9.36
C LEU A 217 -2.34 -9.39 -8.25
N LEU A 218 -3.02 -8.26 -8.10
CA LEU A 218 -4.06 -8.11 -7.06
C LEU A 218 -5.27 -9.01 -7.33
N ARG A 219 -5.68 -9.22 -8.58
CA ARG A 219 -6.77 -10.16 -8.92
C ARG A 219 -6.41 -11.60 -8.58
N GLU A 220 -5.19 -12.03 -8.90
CA GLU A 220 -4.69 -13.36 -8.51
C GLU A 220 -4.66 -13.52 -6.99
N LEU A 221 -4.12 -12.53 -6.27
CA LEU A 221 -4.02 -12.54 -4.81
C LEU A 221 -5.38 -12.60 -4.12
N LEU A 222 -6.39 -11.98 -4.71
CA LEU A 222 -7.72 -11.79 -4.12
C LEU A 222 -8.78 -12.72 -4.70
N ASP A 223 -8.45 -13.66 -5.60
CA ASP A 223 -9.42 -14.48 -6.34
C ASP A 223 -10.45 -15.21 -5.44
N GLU A 224 -10.00 -15.69 -4.28
CA GLU A 224 -10.88 -16.35 -3.31
C GLU A 224 -11.93 -15.42 -2.66
N TYR A 225 -11.69 -14.10 -2.75
CA TYR A 225 -12.55 -13.05 -2.22
C TYR A 225 -13.35 -12.31 -3.32
N LEU A 226 -13.20 -12.69 -4.59
CA LEU A 226 -13.91 -12.14 -5.74
C LEU A 226 -14.91 -13.14 -6.29
#